data_b84e9701c5465b2515a26634112377e0
#
_entry.id   b84e9701c5465b2515a26634112377e0
#
_cell.length_a   1.000
_cell.length_b   1.000
_cell.length_c   1.000
_cell.angle_alpha   90.00
_cell.angle_beta   90.00
_cell.angle_gamma   90.00
#
_symmetry.space_group_name_H-M   'P 1'
#
loop_
_entity.id
_entity.type
_entity.pdbx_description
1 polymer ?
#
loop_
_entity_poly.entity_id
_entity_poly.type
_entity_poly.pdbx_seq_one_letter_code
_entity_poly.pdbx_strand_id
1 'polypeptide(L)'
;MDNNFNRVQLCGTVDSAPALSHVNHGVSFYKFTLAVERLSGLADKLTVIAAQPLLESAAIREGDTVTVRGQLRSFNNKSGQGSRLVISVFAHQLTPGGESPFNQIQLSGVLCKTPVLRRTPLGREICDIILAVNRRYGRADYLPCIAWGAVAAQAADMHTGQRLTVEGRVQSRAYTKNQDGVLTERTAYEVSIMRPAEIEEFLIHIPR
;
A
#
# COMPACT_ATOMS: atom_id res chain seq x y z
N MET A 1 -2.60 -24.00 -6.36
CA MET A 1 -3.41 -22.85 -5.90
C MET A 1 -2.52 -21.63 -5.94
N ASP A 2 -3.00 -20.54 -6.51
CA ASP A 2 -2.20 -19.30 -6.63
C ASP A 2 -2.19 -18.62 -5.26
N ASN A 3 -1.14 -18.87 -4.48
CA ASN A 3 -0.98 -18.38 -3.10
C ASN A 3 -0.53 -16.90 -3.05
N ASN A 4 -0.78 -16.14 -4.10
CA ASN A 4 -0.45 -14.72 -4.14
C ASN A 4 -1.67 -13.89 -3.72
N PHE A 5 -1.58 -13.27 -2.56
CA PHE A 5 -2.59 -12.35 -2.06
C PHE A 5 -2.10 -10.91 -2.16
N ASN A 6 -2.99 -10.04 -2.58
CA ASN A 6 -2.81 -8.60 -2.50
C ASN A 6 -4.21 -8.00 -2.28
N ARG A 7 -4.57 -7.79 -1.04
CA ARG A 7 -5.88 -7.28 -0.64
C ARG A 7 -5.70 -6.10 0.28
N VAL A 8 -6.24 -4.97 -0.11
CA VAL A 8 -6.27 -3.74 0.67
C VAL A 8 -7.71 -3.41 1.01
N GLN A 9 -7.97 -3.05 2.25
CA GLN A 9 -9.22 -2.47 2.70
C GLN A 9 -8.91 -1.23 3.54
N LEU A 10 -9.49 -0.11 3.15
CA LEU A 10 -9.32 1.19 3.78
C LEU A 10 -10.68 1.83 4.03
N CYS A 11 -10.79 2.60 5.11
CA CYS A 11 -11.88 3.54 5.32
C CYS A 11 -11.26 4.87 5.75
N GLY A 12 -11.62 5.95 5.08
CA GLY A 12 -11.07 7.28 5.35
C GLY A 12 -11.81 8.37 4.60
N THR A 13 -11.28 9.57 4.67
CA THR A 13 -11.85 10.76 4.03
C THR A 13 -11.16 11.04 2.70
N VAL A 14 -11.93 11.37 1.68
CA VAL A 14 -11.43 11.84 0.38
C VAL A 14 -10.80 13.21 0.56
N ASP A 15 -9.46 13.30 0.52
CA ASP A 15 -8.65 14.50 0.84
C ASP A 15 -8.38 15.36 -0.42
N SER A 16 -8.74 14.86 -1.60
CA SER A 16 -8.65 15.62 -2.85
C SER A 16 -9.68 15.12 -3.85
N ALA A 17 -10.25 16.02 -4.64
CA ALA A 17 -11.17 15.66 -5.71
C ALA A 17 -10.53 14.68 -6.72
N PRO A 18 -11.27 13.68 -7.23
CA PRO A 18 -10.76 12.77 -8.26
C PRO A 18 -10.32 13.53 -9.53
N ALA A 19 -9.06 13.36 -9.93
CA ALA A 19 -8.49 13.94 -11.14
C ALA A 19 -8.08 12.84 -12.13
N LEU A 20 -8.21 13.11 -13.44
CA LEU A 20 -7.80 12.16 -14.48
C LEU A 20 -6.33 11.78 -14.30
N SER A 21 -6.06 10.49 -14.22
CA SER A 21 -4.71 9.92 -14.10
C SER A 21 -4.19 9.47 -15.46
N HIS A 22 -4.92 8.58 -16.12
CA HIS A 22 -4.55 8.01 -17.42
C HIS A 22 -5.75 7.32 -18.07
N VAL A 23 -5.60 7.01 -19.35
CA VAL A 23 -6.54 6.16 -20.10
C VAL A 23 -5.85 4.86 -20.45
N ASN A 24 -6.51 3.74 -20.24
CA ASN A 24 -6.01 2.41 -20.61
C ASN A 24 -7.13 1.57 -21.24
N HIS A 25 -6.89 1.06 -22.46
CA HIS A 25 -7.89 0.30 -23.24
C HIS A 25 -9.27 0.99 -23.31
N GLY A 26 -9.28 2.30 -23.54
CA GLY A 26 -10.52 3.10 -23.66
C GLY A 26 -11.22 3.41 -22.32
N VAL A 27 -10.68 2.96 -21.19
CA VAL A 27 -11.22 3.27 -19.86
C VAL A 27 -10.38 4.36 -19.21
N SER A 28 -11.03 5.41 -18.74
CA SER A 28 -10.41 6.49 -17.97
C SER A 28 -10.23 6.07 -16.51
N PHE A 29 -9.04 6.33 -15.98
CA PHE A 29 -8.70 6.10 -14.57
C PHE A 29 -8.42 7.44 -13.90
N TYR A 30 -8.98 7.61 -12.72
CA TYR A 30 -8.82 8.80 -11.90
C TYR A 30 -8.02 8.49 -10.66
N LYS A 31 -7.31 9.47 -10.15
CA LYS A 31 -6.59 9.41 -8.88
C LYS A 31 -7.15 10.42 -7.91
N PHE A 32 -7.21 10.04 -6.65
CA PHE A 32 -7.52 10.93 -5.52
C PHE A 32 -6.70 10.52 -4.30
N THR A 33 -6.61 11.39 -3.32
CA THR A 33 -5.97 11.11 -2.03
C THR A 33 -7.03 10.68 -1.03
N LEU A 34 -6.79 9.57 -0.34
CA LEU A 34 -7.58 9.11 0.79
C LEU A 34 -6.77 9.34 2.07
N ALA A 35 -7.29 10.13 2.99
CA ALA A 35 -6.73 10.33 4.31
C ALA A 35 -7.33 9.31 5.28
N VAL A 36 -6.48 8.41 5.80
CA VAL A 36 -6.88 7.38 6.77
C VAL A 36 -6.26 7.70 8.11
N GLU A 37 -7.08 8.04 9.08
CA GLU A 37 -6.62 8.41 10.41
C GLU A 37 -6.06 7.19 11.17
N ARG A 38 -4.97 7.43 11.89
CA ARG A 38 -4.38 6.49 12.85
C ARG A 38 -4.90 6.79 14.25
N LEU A 39 -4.81 5.80 15.13
CA LEU A 39 -5.12 6.00 16.58
C LEU A 39 -4.26 7.09 17.23
N SER A 40 -3.13 7.46 16.64
CA SER A 40 -2.25 8.54 17.10
C SER A 40 -2.72 9.95 16.71
N GLY A 41 -3.82 10.09 15.97
CA GLY A 41 -4.30 11.35 15.41
C GLY A 41 -3.59 11.79 14.13
N LEU A 42 -2.55 11.08 13.67
CA LEU A 42 -1.94 11.31 12.37
C LEU A 42 -2.74 10.61 11.28
N ALA A 43 -2.73 11.15 10.05
CA ALA A 43 -3.36 10.52 8.90
C ALA A 43 -2.35 9.99 7.89
N ASP A 44 -2.61 8.79 7.37
CA ASP A 44 -1.95 8.27 6.18
C ASP A 44 -2.65 8.83 4.94
N LYS A 45 -1.93 9.60 4.13
CA LYS A 45 -2.44 10.12 2.86
C LYS A 45 -2.07 9.15 1.74
N LEU A 46 -3.04 8.37 1.29
CA LEU A 46 -2.84 7.27 0.35
C LEU A 46 -3.41 7.63 -1.04
N THR A 47 -2.62 7.44 -2.09
CA THR A 47 -3.09 7.62 -3.46
C THR A 47 -3.96 6.43 -3.86
N VAL A 48 -5.21 6.70 -4.21
CA VAL A 48 -6.16 5.74 -4.76
C VAL A 48 -6.35 5.98 -6.24
N ILE A 49 -6.36 4.91 -7.04
CA ILE A 49 -6.68 4.92 -8.46
C ILE A 49 -7.94 4.09 -8.68
N ALA A 50 -8.93 4.67 -9.33
CA ALA A 50 -10.20 4.04 -9.64
C ALA A 50 -10.61 4.25 -11.10
N ALA A 51 -11.27 3.27 -11.69
CA ALA A 51 -11.87 3.41 -13.01
C ALA A 51 -13.07 4.35 -12.97
N GLN A 52 -13.29 5.09 -14.06
CA GLN A 52 -14.41 6.04 -14.18
C GLN A 52 -15.77 5.44 -13.80
N PRO A 53 -16.19 4.25 -14.29
CA PRO A 53 -17.49 3.70 -13.93
C PRO A 53 -17.64 3.44 -12.42
N LEU A 54 -16.55 3.09 -11.75
CA LEU A 54 -16.55 2.87 -10.30
C LEU A 54 -16.77 4.18 -9.53
N LEU A 55 -16.13 5.27 -9.98
CA LEU A 55 -16.32 6.60 -9.39
C LEU A 55 -17.73 7.16 -9.64
N GLU A 56 -18.25 7.00 -10.86
CA GLU A 56 -19.60 7.41 -11.21
C GLU A 56 -20.66 6.69 -10.36
N SER A 57 -20.48 5.37 -10.17
CA SER A 57 -21.37 4.57 -9.32
C SER A 57 -21.29 4.96 -7.84
N ALA A 58 -20.10 5.26 -7.34
CA ALA A 58 -19.90 5.65 -5.94
C ALA A 58 -20.24 7.12 -5.67
N ALA A 59 -20.21 7.99 -6.70
CA ALA A 59 -20.52 9.42 -6.66
C ALA A 59 -19.78 10.20 -5.54
N ILE A 60 -18.56 9.77 -5.21
CA ILE A 60 -17.76 10.35 -4.13
C ILE A 60 -17.21 11.74 -4.49
N ARG A 61 -17.09 12.60 -3.48
CA ARG A 61 -16.55 13.96 -3.56
C ARG A 61 -15.49 14.18 -2.50
N GLU A 62 -14.70 15.21 -2.65
CA GLU A 62 -13.80 15.68 -1.59
C GLU A 62 -14.59 15.95 -0.30
N GLY A 63 -14.04 15.49 0.83
CA GLY A 63 -14.67 15.53 2.14
C GLY A 63 -15.53 14.31 2.50
N ASP A 64 -15.91 13.48 1.53
CA ASP A 64 -16.71 12.28 1.80
C ASP A 64 -15.90 11.21 2.50
N THR A 65 -16.54 10.48 3.42
CA THR A 65 -16.00 9.23 3.94
C THR A 65 -16.28 8.11 2.95
N VAL A 66 -15.27 7.28 2.66
CA VAL A 66 -15.40 6.17 1.72
C VAL A 66 -14.64 4.93 2.21
N THR A 67 -15.24 3.77 1.99
CA THR A 67 -14.56 2.48 2.12
C THR A 67 -14.04 2.05 0.75
N VAL A 68 -12.74 1.76 0.68
CA VAL A 68 -12.01 1.33 -0.52
C VAL A 68 -11.56 -0.10 -0.35
N ARG A 69 -11.91 -0.98 -1.29
CA ARG A 69 -11.33 -2.32 -1.41
C ARG A 69 -10.58 -2.44 -2.72
N GLY A 70 -9.38 -3.02 -2.66
CA GLY A 70 -8.53 -3.10 -3.85
C GLY A 70 -7.23 -3.85 -3.63
N GLN A 71 -6.22 -3.45 -4.37
CA GLN A 71 -4.87 -4.01 -4.34
C GLN A 71 -3.83 -2.90 -4.29
N LEU A 72 -2.73 -3.15 -3.59
CA LEU A 72 -1.58 -2.24 -3.63
C LEU A 72 -0.78 -2.51 -4.91
N ARG A 73 -0.56 -1.48 -5.69
CA ARG A 73 0.16 -1.54 -6.96
C ARG A 73 1.41 -0.70 -6.91
N SER A 74 2.43 -1.16 -7.61
CA SER A 74 3.67 -0.41 -7.78
C SER A 74 4.04 -0.26 -9.25
N PHE A 75 4.67 0.85 -9.60
CA PHE A 75 5.27 1.05 -10.91
C PHE A 75 6.50 1.96 -10.81
N ASN A 76 7.44 1.77 -11.75
CA ASN A 76 8.61 2.61 -11.86
C ASN A 76 8.26 3.86 -12.68
N ASN A 77 8.36 5.02 -12.04
CA ASN A 77 8.22 6.31 -12.70
C ASN A 77 9.49 6.62 -13.51
N LYS A 78 9.35 6.71 -14.82
CA LYS A 78 10.43 7.01 -15.74
C LYS A 78 10.51 8.49 -16.14
N SER A 79 9.62 9.34 -15.62
CA SER A 79 9.56 10.76 -15.99
C SER A 79 10.73 11.59 -15.46
N GLY A 80 11.53 11.05 -14.54
CA GLY A 80 12.58 11.79 -13.84
C GLY A 80 12.06 12.72 -12.73
N GLN A 81 10.77 12.97 -12.69
CA GLN A 81 10.12 13.80 -11.66
C GLN A 81 9.46 12.96 -10.58
N GLY A 82 9.51 13.39 -9.34
CA GLY A 82 8.91 12.69 -8.22
C GLY A 82 9.68 11.46 -7.73
N SER A 83 8.99 10.52 -7.09
CA SER A 83 9.56 9.26 -6.61
C SER A 83 9.73 8.28 -7.74
N ARG A 84 10.88 7.57 -7.79
CA ARG A 84 11.14 6.54 -8.79
C ARG A 84 10.17 5.35 -8.67
N LEU A 85 9.88 4.93 -7.45
CA LEU A 85 8.86 3.93 -7.16
C LEU A 85 7.59 4.64 -6.74
N VAL A 86 6.52 4.45 -7.49
CA VAL A 86 5.19 4.98 -7.19
C VAL A 86 4.32 3.82 -6.72
N ILE A 87 3.67 4.01 -5.59
CA ILE A 87 2.74 3.06 -5.00
C ILE A 87 1.37 3.70 -4.91
N SER A 88 0.35 2.94 -5.25
CA SER A 88 -1.05 3.37 -5.20
C SER A 88 -1.96 2.21 -4.86
N VAL A 89 -3.11 2.50 -4.29
CA VAL A 89 -4.20 1.54 -4.10
C VAL A 89 -5.05 1.55 -5.37
N PHE A 90 -5.09 0.43 -6.07
CA PHE A 90 -5.96 0.22 -7.22
C PHE A 90 -7.30 -0.29 -6.73
N ALA A 91 -8.31 0.58 -6.73
CA ALA A 91 -9.63 0.27 -6.22
C ALA A 91 -10.40 -0.68 -7.15
N HIS A 92 -10.99 -1.72 -6.57
CA HIS A 92 -11.95 -2.59 -7.23
C HIS A 92 -13.38 -2.32 -6.76
N GLN A 93 -13.52 -1.75 -5.56
CA GLN A 93 -14.80 -1.36 -4.97
C GLN A 93 -14.62 -0.05 -4.20
N LEU A 94 -15.57 0.84 -4.38
CA LEU A 94 -15.75 2.06 -3.60
C LEU A 94 -17.16 2.04 -3.01
N THR A 95 -17.25 2.19 -1.69
CA THR A 95 -18.54 2.24 -0.99
C THR A 95 -18.58 3.54 -0.19
N PRO A 96 -19.50 4.47 -0.51
CA PRO A 96 -19.68 5.67 0.29
C PRO A 96 -19.98 5.34 1.75
N GLY A 97 -19.43 6.13 2.66
CA GLY A 97 -19.57 5.94 4.10
C GLY A 97 -18.55 4.97 4.70
N GLY A 98 -18.72 4.77 6.01
CA GLY A 98 -17.89 3.91 6.88
C GLY A 98 -18.03 4.36 8.33
N GLU A 99 -18.02 3.42 9.28
CA GLU A 99 -18.27 3.73 10.70
C GLU A 99 -17.04 4.32 11.39
N SER A 100 -15.83 3.89 10.98
CA SER A 100 -14.57 4.32 11.59
C SER A 100 -13.41 4.20 10.59
N PRO A 101 -12.33 4.97 10.78
CA PRO A 101 -11.10 4.82 9.99
C PRO A 101 -10.56 3.40 10.10
N PHE A 102 -10.18 2.83 8.95
CA PHE A 102 -9.69 1.46 8.86
C PHE A 102 -8.59 1.35 7.81
N ASN A 103 -7.52 0.63 8.14
CA ASN A 103 -6.37 0.43 7.24
C ASN A 103 -5.80 -0.97 7.44
N GLN A 104 -6.13 -1.86 6.53
CA GLN A 104 -5.65 -3.23 6.54
C GLN A 104 -5.16 -3.64 5.16
N ILE A 105 -4.04 -4.33 5.13
CA ILE A 105 -3.51 -4.99 3.94
C ILE A 105 -3.10 -6.41 4.27
N GLN A 106 -3.37 -7.30 3.34
CA GLN A 106 -2.92 -8.68 3.34
C GLN A 106 -2.14 -8.93 2.06
N LEU A 107 -0.87 -9.34 2.22
CA LEU A 107 0.05 -9.61 1.11
C LEU A 107 0.66 -10.99 1.24
N SER A 108 0.76 -11.70 0.12
CA SER A 108 1.64 -12.86 -0.01
C SER A 108 2.52 -12.66 -1.24
N GLY A 109 3.81 -12.71 -1.05
CA GLY A 109 4.79 -12.49 -2.10
C GLY A 109 6.10 -13.22 -1.83
N VAL A 110 7.06 -13.01 -2.69
CA VAL A 110 8.39 -13.59 -2.61
C VAL A 110 9.40 -12.50 -2.27
N LEU A 111 10.31 -12.77 -1.36
CA LEU A 111 11.42 -11.88 -1.03
C LEU A 111 12.33 -11.72 -2.25
N CYS A 112 12.40 -10.51 -2.81
CA CYS A 112 13.23 -10.24 -3.99
C CYS A 112 14.62 -9.70 -3.64
N LYS A 113 14.86 -9.41 -2.36
CA LYS A 113 16.16 -9.05 -1.77
C LYS A 113 16.27 -9.66 -0.39
N THR A 114 17.49 -9.86 0.07
CA THR A 114 17.75 -10.21 1.46
C THR A 114 17.21 -9.12 2.37
N PRO A 115 16.41 -9.45 3.39
CA PRO A 115 15.92 -8.50 4.37
C PRO A 115 17.07 -7.79 5.10
N VAL A 116 16.89 -6.53 5.44
CA VAL A 116 17.92 -5.72 6.10
C VAL A 116 17.46 -5.31 7.48
N LEU A 117 18.04 -5.92 8.51
CA LEU A 117 17.81 -5.54 9.90
C LEU A 117 18.60 -4.27 10.23
N ARG A 118 17.95 -3.30 10.84
CA ARG A 118 18.58 -2.06 11.32
C ARG A 118 17.88 -1.51 12.55
N ARG A 119 18.51 -0.55 13.21
CA ARG A 119 17.91 0.19 14.32
C ARG A 119 17.53 1.60 13.92
N THR A 120 16.37 2.03 14.36
CA THR A 120 15.95 3.43 14.23
C THR A 120 16.74 4.33 15.18
N PRO A 121 16.77 5.66 14.97
CA PRO A 121 17.39 6.59 15.92
C PRO A 121 16.80 6.50 17.34
N LEU A 122 15.59 6.01 17.48
CA LEU A 122 14.93 5.76 18.78
C LEU A 122 15.22 4.37 19.36
N GLY A 123 16.20 3.64 18.79
CA GLY A 123 16.65 2.33 19.28
C GLY A 123 15.73 1.14 18.93
N ARG A 124 14.66 1.34 18.15
CA ARG A 124 13.76 0.24 17.76
C ARG A 124 14.37 -0.58 16.63
N GLU A 125 14.31 -1.89 16.75
CA GLU A 125 14.69 -2.82 15.68
C GLU A 125 13.61 -2.87 14.61
N ILE A 126 14.05 -2.75 13.36
CA ILE A 126 13.21 -2.83 12.17
C ILE A 126 13.92 -3.65 11.09
N CYS A 127 13.14 -4.29 10.23
CA CYS A 127 13.66 -5.00 9.08
C CYS A 127 12.99 -4.47 7.81
N ASP A 128 13.83 -3.98 6.89
CA ASP A 128 13.38 -3.53 5.58
C ASP A 128 13.28 -4.72 4.63
N ILE A 129 12.13 -4.88 4.01
CA ILE A 129 11.75 -6.02 3.17
C ILE A 129 11.20 -5.48 1.85
N ILE A 130 11.46 -6.18 0.74
CA ILE A 130 10.78 -5.93 -0.53
C ILE A 130 10.12 -7.23 -0.98
N LEU A 131 8.79 -7.23 -1.07
CA LEU A 131 8.01 -8.34 -1.57
C LEU A 131 7.69 -8.15 -3.06
N ALA A 132 8.00 -9.17 -3.86
CA ALA A 132 7.48 -9.30 -5.21
C ALA A 132 6.14 -10.05 -5.14
N VAL A 133 5.05 -9.33 -5.42
CA VAL A 133 3.69 -9.87 -5.43
C VAL A 133 3.23 -10.00 -6.87
N ASN A 134 3.01 -11.23 -7.33
CA ASN A 134 2.65 -11.49 -8.71
C ASN A 134 1.25 -10.96 -9.04
N ARG A 135 1.13 -10.43 -10.24
CA ARG A 135 -0.14 -10.10 -10.90
C ARG A 135 -0.47 -11.16 -11.95
N ARG A 136 -1.69 -11.12 -12.43
CA ARG A 136 -2.04 -11.81 -13.68
C ARG A 136 -1.16 -11.31 -14.83
N TYR A 137 -0.94 -12.15 -15.84
CA TYR A 137 -0.17 -11.83 -17.05
C TYR A 137 1.33 -11.55 -16.80
N GLY A 138 1.96 -12.26 -15.87
CA GLY A 138 3.42 -12.26 -15.69
C GLY A 138 4.03 -10.95 -15.19
N ARG A 139 3.25 -10.05 -14.62
CA ARG A 139 3.75 -8.83 -13.96
C ARG A 139 3.84 -9.04 -12.46
N ALA A 140 4.66 -8.23 -11.80
CA ALA A 140 4.76 -8.20 -10.33
C ALA A 140 4.76 -6.76 -9.81
N ASP A 141 4.20 -6.61 -8.60
CA ASP A 141 4.36 -5.43 -7.78
C ASP A 141 5.54 -5.63 -6.82
N TYR A 142 6.42 -4.66 -6.75
CA TYR A 142 7.53 -4.63 -5.79
C TYR A 142 7.15 -3.71 -4.65
N LEU A 143 6.76 -4.31 -3.53
CA LEU A 143 6.17 -3.59 -2.42
C LEU A 143 7.16 -3.50 -1.24
N PRO A 144 7.61 -2.28 -0.87
CA PRO A 144 8.39 -2.08 0.34
C PRO A 144 7.54 -2.39 1.57
N CYS A 145 8.10 -3.19 2.45
CA CYS A 145 7.50 -3.55 3.73
C CYS A 145 8.50 -3.28 4.85
N ILE A 146 7.99 -2.98 6.03
CA ILE A 146 8.77 -2.79 7.23
C ILE A 146 8.21 -3.64 8.36
N ALA A 147 9.05 -4.49 8.92
CA ALA A 147 8.74 -5.27 10.11
C ALA A 147 9.33 -4.62 11.35
N TRP A 148 8.75 -4.84 12.53
CA TRP A 148 9.12 -4.22 13.79
C TRP A 148 9.36 -5.26 14.87
N GLY A 149 10.33 -5.01 15.77
CA GLY A 149 10.60 -5.81 16.96
C GLY A 149 10.82 -7.29 16.65
N ALA A 150 10.09 -8.18 17.32
CA ALA A 150 10.24 -9.63 17.14
C ALA A 150 9.98 -10.09 15.70
N VAL A 151 9.02 -9.46 14.99
CA VAL A 151 8.76 -9.75 13.58
C VAL A 151 9.93 -9.34 12.70
N ALA A 152 10.63 -8.24 13.06
CA ALA A 152 11.83 -7.81 12.34
C ALA A 152 12.97 -8.83 12.49
N ALA A 153 13.18 -9.36 13.70
CA ALA A 153 14.20 -10.40 13.95
C ALA A 153 13.90 -11.68 13.14
N GLN A 154 12.65 -12.16 13.16
CA GLN A 154 12.24 -13.32 12.36
C GLN A 154 12.42 -13.10 10.86
N ALA A 155 12.07 -11.92 10.37
CA ALA A 155 12.21 -11.60 8.96
C ALA A 155 13.68 -11.49 8.52
N ALA A 156 14.59 -11.08 9.42
CA ALA A 156 16.02 -10.95 9.13
C ALA A 156 16.70 -12.30 8.84
N ASP A 157 16.17 -13.40 9.36
CA ASP A 157 16.66 -14.76 9.11
C ASP A 157 16.17 -15.33 7.76
N MET A 158 15.29 -14.62 7.07
CA MET A 158 14.76 -15.06 5.78
C MET A 158 15.70 -14.70 4.62
N HIS A 159 15.57 -15.46 3.53
CA HIS A 159 16.41 -15.33 2.36
C HIS A 159 15.61 -14.97 1.10
N THR A 160 16.30 -14.35 0.14
CA THR A 160 15.75 -14.10 -1.21
C THR A 160 15.17 -15.38 -1.81
N GLY A 161 14.00 -15.30 -2.41
CA GLY A 161 13.27 -16.43 -2.99
C GLY A 161 12.27 -17.09 -2.04
N GLN A 162 12.38 -16.87 -0.74
CA GLN A 162 11.38 -17.38 0.22
C GLN A 162 10.08 -16.60 0.13
N ARG A 163 8.98 -17.30 0.38
CA ARG A 163 7.63 -16.70 0.43
C ARG A 163 7.36 -16.16 1.83
N LEU A 164 6.79 -14.97 1.86
CA LEU A 164 6.31 -14.34 3.08
C LEU A 164 4.88 -13.88 2.89
N THR A 165 4.00 -14.27 3.81
CA THR A 165 2.63 -13.80 3.90
C THR A 165 2.49 -12.92 5.13
N VAL A 166 1.92 -11.74 4.98
CA VAL A 166 1.85 -10.73 6.02
C VAL A 166 0.49 -10.07 6.07
N GLU A 167 0.14 -9.66 7.28
CA GLU A 167 -0.93 -8.72 7.55
C GLU A 167 -0.35 -7.43 8.12
N GLY A 168 -0.87 -6.30 7.69
CA GLY A 168 -0.37 -5.01 8.11
C GLY A 168 -1.27 -3.85 7.68
N ARG A 169 -0.68 -2.69 7.61
CA ARG A 169 -1.32 -1.46 7.11
C ARG A 169 -0.45 -0.76 6.09
N VAL A 170 -1.06 -0.07 5.14
CA VAL A 170 -0.35 0.81 4.23
C VAL A 170 -0.10 2.12 4.95
N GLN A 171 1.15 2.57 5.00
CA GLN A 171 1.46 3.86 5.62
C GLN A 171 2.21 4.78 4.67
N SER A 172 1.99 6.07 4.86
CA SER A 172 2.71 7.14 4.18
C SER A 172 3.69 7.80 5.14
N ARG A 173 4.87 8.16 4.64
CA ARG A 173 5.90 8.87 5.40
C ARG A 173 6.50 9.97 4.55
N ALA A 174 6.36 11.21 5.02
CA ALA A 174 7.09 12.33 4.43
C ALA A 174 8.60 12.20 4.75
N TYR A 175 9.43 12.52 3.77
CA TYR A 175 10.88 12.60 3.93
C TYR A 175 11.46 13.69 3.02
N THR A 176 12.52 14.30 3.46
CA THR A 176 13.23 15.31 2.66
C THR A 176 14.37 14.66 1.89
N LYS A 177 14.39 14.85 0.58
CA LYS A 177 15.50 14.47 -0.28
C LYS A 177 16.29 15.69 -0.67
N ASN A 178 17.60 15.66 -0.43
CA ASN A 178 18.52 16.65 -0.98
C ASN A 178 18.98 16.17 -2.36
N GLN A 179 18.73 16.98 -3.37
CA GLN A 179 19.17 16.72 -4.73
C GLN A 179 19.83 18.00 -5.27
N ASP A 180 21.15 17.95 -5.46
CA ASP A 180 21.96 19.07 -5.94
C ASP A 180 21.77 20.37 -5.11
N GLY A 181 21.68 20.25 -3.77
CA GLY A 181 21.49 21.36 -2.85
C GLY A 181 20.03 21.80 -2.66
N VAL A 182 19.09 21.25 -3.44
CA VAL A 182 17.65 21.54 -3.30
C VAL A 182 16.98 20.51 -2.42
N LEU A 183 16.42 20.98 -1.30
CA LEU A 183 15.62 20.13 -0.41
C LEU A 183 14.19 19.97 -0.97
N THR A 184 13.82 18.74 -1.32
CA THR A 184 12.50 18.43 -1.83
C THR A 184 11.79 17.48 -0.86
N GLU A 185 10.61 17.86 -0.39
CA GLU A 185 9.76 16.97 0.39
C GLU A 185 9.12 15.91 -0.52
N ARG A 186 9.18 14.67 -0.09
CA ARG A 186 8.62 13.51 -0.80
C ARG A 186 7.89 12.60 0.16
N THR A 187 6.92 11.84 -0.38
CA THR A 187 6.22 10.82 0.37
C THR A 187 6.68 9.44 -0.07
N ALA A 188 7.09 8.62 0.89
CA ALA A 188 7.29 7.19 0.71
C ALA A 188 6.06 6.45 1.20
N TYR A 189 5.71 5.37 0.49
CA TYR A 189 4.65 4.44 0.89
C TYR A 189 5.29 3.10 1.18
N GLU A 190 4.87 2.49 2.28
CA GLU A 190 5.36 1.18 2.71
C GLU A 190 4.25 0.41 3.42
N VAL A 191 4.40 -0.89 3.52
CA VAL A 191 3.52 -1.75 4.32
C VAL A 191 4.17 -1.97 5.68
N SER A 192 3.56 -1.44 6.72
CA SER A 192 3.95 -1.73 8.11
C SER A 192 3.36 -3.08 8.49
N ILE A 193 4.21 -4.08 8.62
CA ILE A 193 3.82 -5.44 8.98
C ILE A 193 3.44 -5.46 10.46
N MET A 194 2.22 -5.89 10.75
CA MET A 194 1.72 -6.06 12.11
C MET A 194 2.00 -7.47 12.62
N ARG A 195 1.84 -8.47 11.75
CA ARG A 195 2.12 -9.87 12.04
C ARG A 195 2.43 -10.65 10.76
N PRO A 196 3.27 -11.72 10.82
CA PRO A 196 3.25 -12.75 9.80
C PRO A 196 1.89 -13.42 9.84
N ALA A 197 1.41 -13.90 8.69
CA ALA A 197 0.12 -14.54 8.61
C ALA A 197 0.26 -15.92 7.97
N GLU A 198 -0.45 -16.89 8.51
CA GLU A 198 -0.60 -18.20 7.90
C GLU A 198 -1.74 -18.16 6.88
N ILE A 199 -1.59 -18.91 5.79
CA ILE A 199 -2.54 -18.88 4.67
C ILE A 199 -3.95 -19.33 5.11
N GLU A 200 -4.04 -20.21 6.09
CA GLU A 200 -5.32 -20.76 6.58
C GLU A 200 -6.17 -19.72 7.33
N GLU A 201 -5.57 -18.77 8.04
CA GLU A 201 -6.31 -17.70 8.74
C GLU A 201 -7.06 -16.77 7.77
N PHE A 202 -6.62 -16.66 6.51
CA PHE A 202 -7.25 -15.79 5.52
C PHE A 202 -8.50 -16.36 4.87
N LEU A 203 -8.71 -17.66 4.92
CA LEU A 203 -9.86 -18.32 4.30
C LEU A 203 -11.12 -18.22 5.16
N ILE A 204 -10.99 -17.98 6.46
CA ILE A 204 -12.09 -17.99 7.43
C ILE A 204 -12.86 -16.64 7.45
N HIS A 205 -12.25 -15.55 6.99
CA HIS A 205 -12.83 -14.19 7.04
C HIS A 205 -13.32 -13.66 5.68
N ILE A 206 -13.68 -14.50 4.72
CA ILE A 206 -14.34 -14.09 3.48
C ILE A 206 -15.85 -14.23 3.71
N PRO A 207 -16.61 -13.13 3.90
CA PRO A 207 -18.06 -13.19 3.74
C PRO A 207 -18.35 -13.60 2.30
N ARG A 208 -19.14 -14.62 2.13
CA ARG A 208 -19.64 -15.10 0.83
C ARG A 208 -20.48 -14.04 0.14
#